data_52e55f27d4e9be5c50ce681de7d517e4
#
_entry.id   52e55f27d4e9be5c50ce681de7d517e4
#
_cell.length_a   1.000
_cell.length_b   1.000
_cell.length_c   1.000
_cell.angle_alpha   90.00
_cell.angle_beta   90.00
_cell.angle_gamma   90.00
#
_symmetry.space_group_name_H-M   'P 1'
#
loop_
_entity.id
_entity.type
_entity.pdbx_description
1 polymer ?
#
loop_
_entity_poly.entity_id
_entity_poly.type
_entity_poly.pdbx_seq_one_letter_code
_entity_poly.pdbx_strand_id
1 'polypeptide(L)'
;MKENIISFFILNIFLLGCSSDNNSSEVDETFTVSGKVVDSDGSGLANISLTIGNQTVYSSASGEWSVSNLKDSVKITPMADGYTFTPASATASSTLTVTFVAEKTAIDLSAEAENIVAWFENVQYSNGLLPSTESSSTMSLYDNALAALVFTATGKYSKAESIFNFFNQRIGSELTTNGGFYQFRSTDGTTSGARWVGDNAWLLIALNNYMAKVETTKYDKLKSTLEIWIRSLQDKDGGLWGGITASNSTISKNTEGMIDAYCAVQGYDDFHKKLLAHLKENRYNSTDGLLVSWPGNYYEYALDNHSWGYCTFEDFPKTVLEKTTMYANTQRATANGALITGFAPDIDKDIVWLEGTGQMVVAYQKAADSYKSTTYLAEMRKLLISSTLYPNSVGLPYASNLGTTYGSSQLWKGADTNICISSSAWYLFGLLNFDPMAVGYSRGTPDVDKFWKD
;
A
#
# COMPACT_ATOMS: atom_id res chain seq x y z
N MET A 1 75.68 5.32 -31.92
CA MET A 1 75.88 5.20 -33.38
C MET A 1 74.55 5.54 -34.03
N LYS A 2 74.66 6.64 -34.88
CA LYS A 2 73.72 7.12 -35.90
C LYS A 2 72.32 7.48 -35.37
N GLU A 3 72.01 8.75 -35.01
CA GLU A 3 71.79 9.94 -35.84
C GLU A 3 70.99 9.65 -37.13
N ASN A 4 69.80 10.29 -37.16
CA ASN A 4 69.45 11.09 -38.34
C ASN A 4 68.37 12.11 -38.00
N ILE A 5 68.73 13.35 -38.17
CA ILE A 5 67.99 14.62 -38.17
C ILE A 5 67.41 14.83 -39.56
N ILE A 6 66.15 15.32 -39.70
CA ILE A 6 65.67 16.12 -40.81
C ILE A 6 64.46 16.92 -40.25
N SER A 7 64.59 18.15 -39.90
CA SER A 7 64.65 19.42 -40.60
C SER A 7 63.29 19.97 -41.04
N PHE A 8 62.98 21.07 -40.40
CA PHE A 8 62.03 22.16 -40.58
C PHE A 8 61.57 22.44 -42.03
N PHE A 9 60.25 22.71 -42.14
CA PHE A 9 59.78 23.80 -43.01
C PHE A 9 58.59 24.51 -42.36
N ILE A 10 58.83 25.80 -42.03
CA ILE A 10 57.80 26.76 -41.60
C ILE A 10 57.22 27.35 -42.88
N LEU A 11 55.89 27.26 -43.00
CA LEU A 11 55.15 28.06 -43.99
C LEU A 11 54.09 28.87 -43.25
N ASN A 12 54.35 30.13 -43.04
CA ASN A 12 53.39 31.13 -42.58
C ASN A 12 52.42 31.46 -43.76
N ILE A 13 51.16 31.12 -43.56
CA ILE A 13 50.10 31.70 -44.42
C ILE A 13 49.14 32.46 -43.46
N PHE A 14 49.22 33.80 -43.62
CA PHE A 14 48.16 34.68 -43.06
C PHE A 14 46.88 34.44 -43.86
N LEU A 15 45.83 33.97 -43.14
CA LEU A 15 44.46 34.06 -43.64
C LEU A 15 43.66 34.88 -42.65
N LEU A 16 43.13 35.95 -43.16
CA LEU A 16 42.19 36.88 -42.55
C LEU A 16 40.98 36.11 -42.02
N GLY A 17 40.69 36.31 -40.72
CA GLY A 17 39.50 35.77 -40.10
C GLY A 17 38.25 36.45 -40.63
N CYS A 18 37.29 35.65 -41.08
CA CYS A 18 35.87 35.96 -40.98
C CYS A 18 35.35 35.21 -39.77
N SER A 19 35.04 35.93 -38.71
CA SER A 19 34.22 35.39 -37.59
C SER A 19 32.81 35.23 -38.14
N SER A 20 32.43 34.02 -38.47
CA SER A 20 31.04 33.64 -38.53
C SER A 20 30.64 33.17 -37.14
N ASP A 21 29.89 34.00 -36.43
CA ASP A 21 29.13 33.58 -35.28
C ASP A 21 28.13 32.50 -35.73
N ASN A 22 28.54 31.24 -35.68
CA ASN A 22 27.63 30.12 -35.72
C ASN A 22 26.96 30.01 -34.31
N ASN A 23 25.94 30.85 -34.13
CA ASN A 23 24.91 30.61 -33.13
C ASN A 23 24.07 29.43 -33.67
N SER A 24 24.57 28.19 -33.54
CA SER A 24 23.77 27.01 -33.70
C SER A 24 22.82 26.98 -32.51
N SER A 25 21.63 27.56 -32.68
CA SER A 25 20.51 27.21 -31.84
C SER A 25 20.37 25.70 -31.94
N GLU A 26 20.76 24.97 -30.89
CA GLU A 26 20.34 23.57 -30.74
C GLU A 26 18.82 23.60 -30.88
N VAL A 27 18.31 23.13 -32.01
CA VAL A 27 16.89 22.84 -32.14
C VAL A 27 16.68 21.60 -31.29
N ASP A 28 16.16 21.80 -30.09
CA ASP A 28 15.68 20.71 -29.22
C ASP A 28 14.71 19.86 -30.04
N GLU A 29 15.18 18.72 -30.56
CA GLU A 29 14.33 17.80 -31.31
C GLU A 29 13.28 17.22 -30.40
N THR A 30 12.04 17.56 -30.67
CA THR A 30 10.89 16.97 -29.96
C THR A 30 10.27 15.86 -30.79
N PHE A 31 9.64 14.90 -30.12
CA PHE A 31 8.96 13.81 -30.81
C PHE A 31 7.51 13.66 -30.35
N THR A 32 6.74 12.85 -31.06
CA THR A 32 5.33 12.56 -30.79
C THR A 32 5.16 11.06 -30.54
N VAL A 33 4.39 10.71 -29.50
CA VAL A 33 3.88 9.36 -29.34
C VAL A 33 2.38 9.36 -29.58
N SER A 34 1.89 8.34 -30.26
CA SER A 34 0.47 8.20 -30.59
C SER A 34 0.07 6.74 -30.71
N GLY A 35 -1.21 6.47 -30.83
CA GLY A 35 -1.68 5.12 -31.08
C GLY A 35 -3.15 4.93 -30.84
N LYS A 36 -3.51 3.67 -30.62
CA LYS A 36 -4.88 3.27 -30.33
C LYS A 36 -4.93 2.34 -29.12
N VAL A 37 -6.04 2.38 -28.41
CA VAL A 37 -6.44 1.33 -27.49
C VAL A 37 -7.66 0.65 -28.08
N VAL A 38 -7.57 -0.66 -28.26
CA VAL A 38 -8.63 -1.47 -28.89
C VAL A 38 -8.96 -2.67 -27.98
N ASP A 39 -10.16 -3.22 -28.11
CA ASP A 39 -10.51 -4.50 -27.51
C ASP A 39 -9.96 -5.69 -28.34
N SER A 40 -10.24 -6.91 -27.88
CA SER A 40 -9.82 -8.16 -28.57
C SER A 40 -10.37 -8.29 -30.00
N ASP A 41 -11.46 -7.58 -30.32
CA ASP A 41 -12.10 -7.60 -31.64
C ASP A 41 -11.57 -6.48 -32.54
N GLY A 42 -10.66 -5.64 -32.03
CA GLY A 42 -10.05 -4.51 -32.74
C GLY A 42 -10.91 -3.24 -32.70
N SER A 43 -12.01 -3.21 -31.95
CA SER A 43 -12.84 -2.02 -31.76
C SER A 43 -12.18 -1.03 -30.82
N GLY A 44 -12.21 0.28 -31.16
CA GLY A 44 -11.62 1.31 -30.31
C GLY A 44 -12.29 1.44 -28.95
N LEU A 45 -11.50 1.55 -27.90
CA LEU A 45 -11.97 1.77 -26.52
C LEU A 45 -11.76 3.22 -26.11
N ALA A 46 -12.87 3.88 -25.72
CA ALA A 46 -12.88 5.25 -25.24
C ALA A 46 -12.51 5.34 -23.76
N ASN A 47 -12.00 6.52 -23.37
CA ASN A 47 -11.74 6.88 -21.96
C ASN A 47 -10.73 5.96 -21.24
N ILE A 48 -9.88 5.26 -21.97
CA ILE A 48 -8.75 4.57 -21.38
C ILE A 48 -7.69 5.61 -21.02
N SER A 49 -7.28 5.62 -19.77
CA SER A 49 -6.21 6.48 -19.28
C SER A 49 -4.85 5.99 -19.80
N LEU A 50 -4.02 6.89 -20.32
CA LEU A 50 -2.64 6.58 -20.68
C LEU A 50 -1.70 7.55 -19.96
N THR A 51 -0.86 7.01 -19.08
CA THR A 51 0.22 7.77 -18.45
C THR A 51 1.44 7.76 -19.36
N ILE A 52 1.95 8.97 -19.71
CA ILE A 52 3.08 9.17 -20.62
C ILE A 52 4.07 10.11 -19.93
N GLY A 53 5.11 9.53 -19.32
CA GLY A 53 5.97 10.28 -18.40
C GLY A 53 5.15 10.87 -17.26
N ASN A 54 5.10 12.21 -17.16
CA ASN A 54 4.35 12.94 -16.14
C ASN A 54 2.96 13.43 -16.60
N GLN A 55 2.53 13.05 -17.80
CA GLN A 55 1.26 13.46 -18.39
C GLN A 55 0.28 12.30 -18.41
N THR A 56 -1.01 12.62 -18.32
CA THR A 56 -2.10 11.65 -18.51
C THR A 56 -3.02 12.16 -19.61
N VAL A 57 -3.28 11.30 -20.61
CA VAL A 57 -4.26 11.53 -21.66
C VAL A 57 -5.28 10.41 -21.69
N TYR A 58 -6.38 10.62 -22.37
CA TYR A 58 -7.45 9.61 -22.48
C TYR A 58 -7.68 9.30 -23.97
N SER A 59 -7.97 8.03 -24.25
CA SER A 59 -8.34 7.61 -25.58
C SER A 59 -9.69 8.20 -26.00
N SER A 60 -9.81 8.56 -27.28
CA SER A 60 -11.03 9.03 -27.91
C SER A 60 -12.08 7.92 -28.08
N ALA A 61 -13.26 8.26 -28.61
CA ALA A 61 -14.30 7.27 -28.92
C ALA A 61 -13.84 6.20 -29.94
N SER A 62 -12.85 6.51 -30.80
CA SER A 62 -12.22 5.56 -31.71
C SER A 62 -10.99 4.85 -31.14
N GLY A 63 -10.70 5.04 -29.83
CA GLY A 63 -9.53 4.50 -29.14
C GLY A 63 -8.24 5.29 -29.39
N GLU A 64 -8.23 6.35 -30.16
CA GLU A 64 -7.05 7.11 -30.56
C GLU A 64 -6.55 8.02 -29.43
N TRP A 65 -5.23 8.15 -29.31
CA TRP A 65 -4.55 9.04 -28.37
C TRP A 65 -3.25 9.58 -28.96
N SER A 66 -2.78 10.73 -28.49
CA SER A 66 -1.50 11.33 -28.93
C SER A 66 -0.96 12.31 -27.91
N VAL A 67 0.38 12.36 -27.77
CA VAL A 67 1.12 13.39 -27.02
C VAL A 67 2.32 13.83 -27.85
N SER A 68 2.46 15.14 -28.04
CA SER A 68 3.53 15.77 -28.82
C SER A 68 4.48 16.56 -27.92
N ASN A 69 5.59 17.05 -28.55
CA ASN A 69 6.61 17.86 -27.88
C ASN A 69 7.35 17.19 -26.74
N LEU A 70 7.53 15.88 -26.80
CA LEU A 70 8.34 15.12 -25.87
C LEU A 70 9.82 15.29 -26.19
N LYS A 71 10.67 15.43 -25.17
CA LYS A 71 12.12 15.60 -25.28
C LYS A 71 12.90 14.40 -24.77
N ASP A 72 12.41 13.81 -23.67
CA ASP A 72 13.06 12.71 -22.97
C ASP A 72 12.37 11.39 -23.26
N SER A 73 13.08 10.29 -23.03
CA SER A 73 12.50 8.96 -23.09
C SER A 73 11.33 8.84 -22.12
N VAL A 74 10.18 8.37 -22.61
CA VAL A 74 8.95 8.22 -21.84
C VAL A 74 8.46 6.78 -21.85
N LYS A 75 7.92 6.33 -20.71
CA LYS A 75 7.11 5.12 -20.62
C LYS A 75 5.65 5.49 -20.86
N ILE A 76 4.97 4.70 -21.66
CA ILE A 76 3.55 4.82 -21.99
C ILE A 76 2.84 3.65 -21.35
N THR A 77 1.92 3.90 -20.43
CA THR A 77 1.19 2.85 -19.70
C THR A 77 -0.30 3.10 -19.79
N PRO A 78 -1.07 2.25 -20.50
CA PRO A 78 -2.53 2.32 -20.49
C PRO A 78 -3.09 1.76 -19.18
N MET A 79 -4.25 2.28 -18.74
CA MET A 79 -4.94 1.81 -17.55
C MET A 79 -6.44 2.02 -17.67
N ALA A 80 -7.20 0.99 -17.29
CA ALA A 80 -8.64 1.06 -17.03
C ALA A 80 -9.06 -0.06 -16.09
N ASP A 81 -10.08 0.21 -15.28
CA ASP A 81 -10.63 -0.81 -14.37
C ASP A 81 -11.21 -1.98 -15.17
N GLY A 82 -10.89 -3.21 -14.73
CA GLY A 82 -11.36 -4.43 -15.37
C GLY A 82 -10.71 -4.78 -16.70
N TYR A 83 -9.54 -4.19 -17.02
CA TYR A 83 -8.78 -4.51 -18.22
C TYR A 83 -7.30 -4.77 -17.90
N THR A 84 -6.71 -5.72 -18.63
CA THR A 84 -5.26 -5.80 -18.85
C THR A 84 -4.96 -5.38 -20.28
N PHE A 85 -3.71 -4.99 -20.53
CA PHE A 85 -3.28 -4.47 -21.84
C PHE A 85 -2.09 -5.26 -22.37
N THR A 86 -2.11 -5.50 -23.69
CA THR A 86 -0.98 -6.09 -24.42
C THR A 86 -0.55 -5.15 -25.53
N PRO A 87 0.71 -4.63 -25.50
CA PRO A 87 1.68 -4.76 -24.43
C PRO A 87 1.22 -4.04 -23.14
N ALA A 88 1.70 -4.45 -21.96
CA ALA A 88 1.36 -3.80 -20.69
C ALA A 88 1.88 -2.35 -20.63
N SER A 89 2.97 -2.06 -21.33
CA SER A 89 3.51 -0.70 -21.52
C SER A 89 4.43 -0.65 -22.74
N ALA A 90 4.73 0.56 -23.21
CA ALA A 90 5.73 0.80 -24.26
C ALA A 90 6.70 1.90 -23.81
N THR A 91 7.93 1.89 -24.33
CA THR A 91 8.91 2.96 -24.10
C THR A 91 9.27 3.61 -25.41
N ALA A 92 9.31 4.94 -25.45
CA ALA A 92 9.66 5.73 -26.61
C ALA A 92 10.73 6.78 -26.28
N SER A 93 11.75 6.87 -27.14
CA SER A 93 12.76 7.94 -27.16
C SER A 93 12.79 8.69 -28.50
N SER A 94 11.83 8.37 -29.36
CA SER A 94 11.60 9.00 -30.68
C SER A 94 10.14 8.82 -31.06
N THR A 95 9.69 9.41 -32.16
CA THR A 95 8.30 9.24 -32.62
C THR A 95 7.92 7.77 -32.72
N LEU A 96 6.84 7.41 -32.02
CA LEU A 96 6.35 6.03 -31.91
C LEU A 96 4.83 6.02 -32.08
N THR A 97 4.33 5.02 -32.80
CA THR A 97 2.91 4.65 -32.80
C THR A 97 2.74 3.26 -32.22
N VAL A 98 1.87 3.12 -31.21
CA VAL A 98 1.64 1.83 -30.53
C VAL A 98 0.16 1.57 -30.36
N THR A 99 -0.25 0.32 -30.59
CA THR A 99 -1.59 -0.16 -30.28
C THR A 99 -1.54 -1.01 -29.01
N PHE A 100 -2.40 -0.68 -28.05
CA PHE A 100 -2.64 -1.48 -26.86
C PHE A 100 -3.93 -2.26 -27.07
N VAL A 101 -3.85 -3.59 -26.96
CA VAL A 101 -5.02 -4.46 -26.98
C VAL A 101 -5.48 -4.68 -25.54
N ALA A 102 -6.70 -4.28 -25.24
CA ALA A 102 -7.31 -4.43 -23.93
C ALA A 102 -8.07 -5.77 -23.86
N GLU A 103 -7.74 -6.57 -22.88
CA GLU A 103 -8.47 -7.77 -22.53
C GLU A 103 -9.22 -7.55 -21.23
N LYS A 104 -10.51 -7.87 -21.18
CA LYS A 104 -11.26 -7.81 -19.92
C LYS A 104 -10.69 -8.83 -18.95
N THR A 105 -10.11 -8.34 -17.88
CA THR A 105 -9.84 -9.15 -16.70
C THR A 105 -11.09 -9.14 -15.84
N ALA A 106 -11.99 -10.09 -16.04
CA ALA A 106 -12.98 -10.40 -15.03
C ALA A 106 -12.22 -10.97 -13.83
N ILE A 107 -11.96 -10.15 -12.81
CA ILE A 107 -11.77 -10.70 -11.47
C ILE A 107 -13.16 -11.20 -11.11
N ASP A 108 -13.33 -12.51 -11.11
CA ASP A 108 -14.61 -13.14 -10.80
C ASP A 108 -14.88 -12.98 -9.30
N LEU A 109 -15.55 -11.90 -8.96
CA LEU A 109 -15.94 -11.61 -7.59
C LEU A 109 -17.26 -12.31 -7.30
N SER A 110 -17.37 -12.93 -6.12
CA SER A 110 -18.66 -13.36 -5.62
C SER A 110 -19.59 -12.13 -5.45
N ALA A 111 -20.91 -12.32 -5.53
CA ALA A 111 -21.87 -11.24 -5.30
C ALA A 111 -21.70 -10.54 -3.94
N GLU A 112 -21.24 -11.28 -2.93
CA GLU A 112 -20.91 -10.74 -1.61
C GLU A 112 -19.71 -9.78 -1.69
N ALA A 113 -18.64 -10.18 -2.37
CA ALA A 113 -17.47 -9.34 -2.57
C ALA A 113 -17.79 -8.11 -3.41
N GLU A 114 -18.60 -8.24 -4.46
CA GLU A 114 -19.07 -7.11 -5.27
C GLU A 114 -19.83 -6.07 -4.43
N ASN A 115 -20.73 -6.51 -3.55
CA ASN A 115 -21.48 -5.61 -2.68
C ASN A 115 -20.60 -4.90 -1.64
N ILE A 116 -19.53 -5.54 -1.18
CA ILE A 116 -18.54 -4.88 -0.30
C ILE A 116 -17.74 -3.85 -1.10
N VAL A 117 -17.24 -4.21 -2.28
CA VAL A 117 -16.50 -3.28 -3.16
C VAL A 117 -17.38 -2.08 -3.53
N ALA A 118 -18.66 -2.31 -3.84
CA ALA A 118 -19.60 -1.23 -4.12
C ALA A 118 -19.72 -0.23 -2.95
N TRP A 119 -19.66 -0.72 -1.70
CA TRP A 119 -19.62 0.18 -0.54
C TRP A 119 -18.38 1.06 -0.54
N PHE A 120 -17.18 0.48 -0.76
CA PHE A 120 -15.93 1.24 -0.86
C PHE A 120 -15.98 2.30 -1.97
N GLU A 121 -16.51 1.94 -3.16
CA GLU A 121 -16.64 2.88 -4.29
C GLU A 121 -17.60 4.03 -3.97
N ASN A 122 -18.70 3.74 -3.27
CA ASN A 122 -19.74 4.72 -2.94
C ASN A 122 -19.33 5.71 -1.85
N VAL A 123 -18.52 5.29 -0.87
CA VAL A 123 -18.05 6.18 0.21
C VAL A 123 -16.83 7.01 -0.18
N GLN A 124 -16.19 6.74 -1.32
CA GLN A 124 -15.03 7.49 -1.78
C GLN A 124 -15.41 8.92 -2.19
N TYR A 125 -14.79 9.90 -1.57
CA TYR A 125 -14.98 11.32 -1.88
C TYR A 125 -14.28 11.73 -3.18
N SER A 126 -14.66 12.89 -3.72
CA SER A 126 -14.07 13.44 -4.95
C SER A 126 -12.58 13.79 -4.83
N ASN A 127 -12.05 13.97 -3.63
CA ASN A 127 -10.62 14.14 -3.39
C ASN A 127 -9.83 12.81 -3.36
N GLY A 128 -10.51 11.68 -3.54
CA GLY A 128 -9.94 10.35 -3.57
C GLY A 128 -9.93 9.60 -2.24
N LEU A 129 -10.18 10.26 -1.12
CA LEU A 129 -10.12 9.64 0.20
C LEU A 129 -11.47 9.03 0.62
N LEU A 130 -11.42 8.08 1.54
CA LEU A 130 -12.57 7.43 2.15
C LEU A 130 -12.64 7.75 3.64
N PRO A 131 -13.85 7.93 4.22
CA PRO A 131 -14.04 8.07 5.66
C PRO A 131 -13.79 6.72 6.34
N SER A 132 -13.31 6.73 7.58
CA SER A 132 -13.03 5.50 8.34
C SER A 132 -14.27 4.63 8.59
N THR A 133 -15.45 5.26 8.71
CA THR A 133 -16.76 4.59 8.79
C THR A 133 -17.77 5.30 7.92
N GLU A 134 -18.89 4.64 7.60
CA GLU A 134 -19.94 5.15 6.71
C GLU A 134 -20.44 6.56 7.10
N SER A 135 -20.46 6.88 8.38
CA SER A 135 -20.97 8.16 8.89
C SER A 135 -19.89 9.08 9.49
N SER A 136 -18.61 8.72 9.35
CA SER A 136 -17.50 9.49 9.92
C SER A 136 -17.15 10.72 9.06
N SER A 137 -16.80 11.82 9.72
CA SER A 137 -16.09 12.93 9.07
C SER A 137 -14.58 12.81 9.15
N THR A 138 -14.06 11.74 9.75
CA THR A 138 -12.64 11.46 9.91
C THR A 138 -12.18 10.41 8.90
N MET A 139 -11.04 10.65 8.31
CA MET A 139 -10.33 9.77 7.39
C MET A 139 -9.00 9.36 8.02
N SER A 140 -8.75 8.07 8.16
CA SER A 140 -7.47 7.54 8.63
C SER A 140 -6.56 7.25 7.43
N LEU A 141 -5.26 7.47 7.61
CA LEU A 141 -4.25 7.10 6.61
C LEU A 141 -4.23 5.59 6.40
N TYR A 142 -4.28 4.82 7.50
CA TYR A 142 -4.35 3.36 7.48
C TYR A 142 -5.57 2.85 6.71
N ASP A 143 -6.77 3.34 7.02
CA ASP A 143 -7.99 2.94 6.32
C ASP A 143 -7.92 3.24 4.81
N ASN A 144 -7.34 4.37 4.44
CA ASN A 144 -7.15 4.71 3.03
C ASN A 144 -6.10 3.83 2.33
N ALA A 145 -5.07 3.37 3.04
CA ALA A 145 -4.14 2.37 2.53
C ALA A 145 -4.84 1.02 2.30
N LEU A 146 -5.67 0.57 3.25
CA LEU A 146 -6.49 -0.63 3.09
C LEU A 146 -7.48 -0.51 1.93
N ALA A 147 -8.14 0.64 1.78
CA ALA A 147 -9.03 0.89 0.64
C ALA A 147 -8.29 0.82 -0.71
N ALA A 148 -7.08 1.39 -0.79
CA ALA A 148 -6.24 1.28 -1.99
C ALA A 148 -5.85 -0.17 -2.30
N LEU A 149 -5.60 -0.99 -1.27
CA LEU A 149 -5.36 -2.44 -1.42
C LEU A 149 -6.61 -3.18 -1.91
N VAL A 150 -7.79 -2.87 -1.35
CA VAL A 150 -9.09 -3.41 -1.82
C VAL A 150 -9.28 -3.09 -3.29
N PHE A 151 -9.12 -1.83 -3.69
CA PHE A 151 -9.29 -1.42 -5.08
C PHE A 151 -8.25 -2.08 -6.00
N THR A 152 -7.01 -2.24 -5.54
CA THR A 152 -5.96 -2.93 -6.30
C THR A 152 -6.29 -4.42 -6.49
N ALA A 153 -6.68 -5.09 -5.40
CA ALA A 153 -7.01 -6.52 -5.43
C ALA A 153 -8.26 -6.84 -6.27
N THR A 154 -9.15 -5.87 -6.43
CA THR A 154 -10.41 -6.02 -7.17
C THR A 154 -10.40 -5.37 -8.56
N GLY A 155 -9.24 -4.90 -9.04
CA GLY A 155 -9.09 -4.30 -10.38
C GLY A 155 -9.68 -2.90 -10.53
N LYS A 156 -10.00 -2.22 -9.42
CA LYS A 156 -10.52 -0.84 -9.40
C LYS A 156 -9.37 0.17 -9.37
N TYR A 157 -8.49 0.09 -10.34
CA TYR A 157 -7.20 0.82 -10.34
C TYR A 157 -7.36 2.33 -10.30
N SER A 158 -8.35 2.89 -11.02
CA SER A 158 -8.62 4.34 -11.00
C SER A 158 -9.02 4.85 -9.61
N LYS A 159 -9.71 4.02 -8.84
CA LYS A 159 -10.10 4.32 -7.46
C LYS A 159 -8.87 4.31 -6.52
N ALA A 160 -7.99 3.32 -6.66
CA ALA A 160 -6.71 3.28 -5.95
C ALA A 160 -5.83 4.49 -6.30
N GLU A 161 -5.73 4.84 -7.59
CA GLU A 161 -4.98 6.01 -8.05
C GLU A 161 -5.48 7.32 -7.45
N SER A 162 -6.79 7.46 -7.26
CA SER A 162 -7.35 8.66 -6.65
C SER A 162 -6.81 8.87 -5.24
N ILE A 163 -6.63 7.79 -4.47
CA ILE A 163 -5.99 7.82 -3.14
C ILE A 163 -4.50 8.20 -3.27
N PHE A 164 -3.76 7.51 -4.13
CA PHE A 164 -2.33 7.78 -4.28
C PHE A 164 -2.05 9.18 -4.83
N ASN A 165 -2.87 9.69 -5.74
CA ASN A 165 -2.78 11.06 -6.24
C ASN A 165 -2.91 12.10 -5.14
N PHE A 166 -3.82 11.88 -4.16
CA PHE A 166 -3.98 12.76 -3.01
C PHE A 166 -2.66 12.89 -2.22
N PHE A 167 -2.00 11.78 -1.91
CA PHE A 167 -0.74 11.78 -1.15
C PHE A 167 0.45 12.22 -2.01
N ASN A 168 0.49 11.86 -3.29
CA ASN A 168 1.56 12.25 -4.21
C ASN A 168 1.65 13.78 -4.37
N GLN A 169 0.52 14.47 -4.43
CA GLN A 169 0.47 15.95 -4.48
C GLN A 169 0.96 16.61 -3.19
N ARG A 170 1.06 15.86 -2.08
CA ARG A 170 1.43 16.36 -0.75
C ARG A 170 2.82 15.93 -0.27
N ILE A 171 3.63 15.34 -1.14
CA ILE A 171 5.01 14.96 -0.79
C ILE A 171 5.78 16.16 -0.22
N GLY A 172 5.72 17.32 -0.90
CA GLY A 172 6.44 18.54 -0.49
C GLY A 172 5.85 19.18 0.77
N SER A 173 4.53 19.34 0.82
CA SER A 173 3.85 20.08 1.88
C SER A 173 3.65 19.30 3.18
N GLU A 174 3.63 17.96 3.12
CA GLU A 174 3.45 17.13 4.31
C GLU A 174 4.62 16.17 4.55
N LEU A 175 4.85 15.20 3.65
CA LEU A 175 5.79 14.12 3.90
C LEU A 175 7.21 14.60 4.21
N THR A 176 7.74 15.53 3.40
CA THR A 176 9.10 16.07 3.60
C THR A 176 9.16 17.21 4.60
N THR A 177 8.16 18.08 4.62
CA THR A 177 8.17 19.26 5.49
C THR A 177 7.82 18.94 6.94
N ASN A 178 6.85 18.05 7.14
CA ASN A 178 6.36 17.71 8.48
C ASN A 178 6.90 16.38 9.02
N GLY A 179 7.62 15.61 8.20
CA GLY A 179 8.16 14.30 8.57
C GLY A 179 7.06 13.24 8.70
N GLY A 180 6.53 12.80 7.57
CA GLY A 180 5.47 11.80 7.45
C GLY A 180 4.10 12.39 7.15
N PHE A 181 3.21 11.57 6.61
CA PHE A 181 1.79 11.91 6.50
C PHE A 181 1.09 11.73 7.85
N TYR A 182 0.15 12.61 8.11
CA TYR A 182 -0.65 12.58 9.34
C TYR A 182 -1.60 11.40 9.38
N GLN A 183 -1.80 10.83 10.58
CA GLN A 183 -2.69 9.70 10.82
C GLN A 183 -4.14 10.00 10.44
N PHE A 184 -4.67 11.14 10.88
CA PHE A 184 -6.08 11.49 10.67
C PHE A 184 -6.24 12.78 9.87
N ARG A 185 -7.37 12.86 9.14
CA ARG A 185 -7.81 14.02 8.36
C ARG A 185 -9.31 14.20 8.46
N SER A 186 -9.75 15.41 8.21
CA SER A 186 -11.15 15.68 7.89
C SER A 186 -11.46 15.32 6.44
N THR A 187 -12.74 15.24 6.09
CA THR A 187 -13.20 14.90 4.73
C THR A 187 -12.76 15.89 3.65
N ASP A 188 -12.44 17.13 4.01
CA ASP A 188 -11.84 18.13 3.12
C ASP A 188 -10.31 18.00 2.95
N GLY A 189 -9.69 17.05 3.66
CA GLY A 189 -8.25 16.82 3.65
C GLY A 189 -7.45 17.62 4.65
N THR A 190 -8.09 18.52 5.44
CA THR A 190 -7.42 19.26 6.52
C THR A 190 -6.93 18.29 7.59
N THR A 191 -5.70 18.51 8.08
CA THR A 191 -5.04 17.57 8.97
C THR A 191 -4.15 18.24 10.00
N SER A 192 -3.94 17.53 11.10
CA SER A 192 -2.97 17.84 12.16
C SER A 192 -2.78 16.59 13.02
N GLY A 193 -1.79 16.60 13.89
CA GLY A 193 -1.63 15.52 14.88
C GLY A 193 -0.35 14.71 14.68
N ALA A 194 -0.42 13.45 15.01
CA ALA A 194 0.72 12.52 14.93
C ALA A 194 0.91 11.97 13.52
N ARG A 195 2.15 11.59 13.22
CA ARG A 195 2.57 10.88 12.01
C ARG A 195 3.17 9.55 12.45
N TRP A 196 2.36 8.51 12.41
CA TRP A 196 2.77 7.17 12.85
C TRP A 196 3.51 6.43 11.74
N VAL A 197 4.53 5.65 12.13
CA VAL A 197 5.30 4.84 11.19
C VAL A 197 4.44 3.75 10.57
N GLY A 198 3.55 3.11 11.34
CA GLY A 198 2.65 2.07 10.87
C GLY A 198 1.72 2.56 9.76
N ASP A 199 0.97 3.66 9.99
CA ASP A 199 0.08 4.23 8.98
C ASP A 199 0.80 4.55 7.66
N ASN A 200 2.00 5.15 7.74
CA ASN A 200 2.80 5.49 6.57
C ASN A 200 3.39 4.24 5.89
N ALA A 201 3.75 3.22 6.66
CA ALA A 201 4.20 1.93 6.14
C ALA A 201 3.06 1.22 5.38
N TRP A 202 1.83 1.25 5.89
CA TRP A 202 0.68 0.69 5.19
C TRP A 202 0.38 1.41 3.87
N LEU A 203 0.56 2.74 3.80
CA LEU A 203 0.47 3.45 2.53
C LEU A 203 1.55 2.97 1.55
N LEU A 204 2.78 2.71 2.03
CA LEU A 204 3.86 2.18 1.18
C LEU A 204 3.58 0.72 0.76
N ILE A 205 3.02 -0.13 1.64
CA ILE A 205 2.56 -1.49 1.30
C ILE A 205 1.51 -1.43 0.19
N ALA A 206 0.51 -0.57 0.32
CA ALA A 206 -0.54 -0.39 -0.69
C ALA A 206 0.05 0.07 -2.03
N LEU A 207 0.97 1.02 -1.98
CA LEU A 207 1.64 1.54 -3.18
C LEU A 207 2.50 0.47 -3.86
N ASN A 208 3.25 -0.34 -3.10
CA ASN A 208 4.01 -1.46 -3.63
C ASN A 208 3.11 -2.48 -4.35
N ASN A 209 1.97 -2.83 -3.73
CA ASN A 209 0.96 -3.72 -4.31
C ASN A 209 0.43 -3.18 -5.65
N TYR A 210 0.02 -1.92 -5.65
CA TYR A 210 -0.50 -1.25 -6.84
C TYR A 210 0.55 -1.18 -7.96
N MET A 211 1.76 -0.68 -7.65
CA MET A 211 2.81 -0.52 -8.66
C MET A 211 3.29 -1.84 -9.25
N ALA A 212 3.34 -2.92 -8.45
CA ALA A 212 3.64 -4.26 -8.93
C ALA A 212 2.54 -4.80 -9.85
N LYS A 213 1.26 -4.50 -9.55
CA LYS A 213 0.11 -4.99 -10.34
C LYS A 213 -0.07 -4.24 -11.65
N VAL A 214 0.18 -2.93 -11.67
CA VAL A 214 -0.06 -2.04 -12.81
C VAL A 214 1.22 -1.75 -13.61
N GLU A 215 2.39 -2.19 -13.09
CA GLU A 215 3.72 -1.97 -13.69
C GLU A 215 4.02 -0.50 -14.01
N THR A 216 3.61 0.42 -13.13
CA THR A 216 3.75 1.86 -13.33
C THR A 216 4.92 2.46 -12.53
N THR A 217 5.54 3.52 -13.05
CA THR A 217 6.54 4.36 -12.36
C THR A 217 5.97 5.69 -11.88
N LYS A 218 4.69 5.94 -12.09
CA LYS A 218 4.00 7.21 -11.77
C LYS A 218 4.23 7.68 -10.33
N TYR A 219 4.40 6.77 -9.40
CA TYR A 219 4.51 7.05 -7.97
C TYR A 219 5.91 6.79 -7.39
N ASP A 220 6.94 6.64 -8.22
CA ASP A 220 8.31 6.36 -7.75
C ASP A 220 8.81 7.40 -6.74
N LYS A 221 8.46 8.67 -6.94
CA LYS A 221 8.82 9.74 -5.99
C LYS A 221 8.11 9.59 -4.65
N LEU A 222 6.81 9.26 -4.65
CA LEU A 222 6.06 9.02 -3.41
C LEU A 222 6.63 7.82 -2.66
N LYS A 223 6.83 6.70 -3.37
CA LYS A 223 7.42 5.48 -2.85
C LYS A 223 8.79 5.72 -2.22
N SER A 224 9.73 6.29 -2.97
CA SER A 224 11.09 6.51 -2.50
C SER A 224 11.15 7.50 -1.33
N THR A 225 10.30 8.53 -1.31
CA THR A 225 10.25 9.49 -0.21
C THR A 225 9.68 8.89 1.06
N LEU A 226 8.62 8.06 0.96
CA LEU A 226 8.09 7.30 2.11
C LEU A 226 9.15 6.34 2.68
N GLU A 227 9.83 5.62 1.81
CA GLU A 227 10.88 4.69 2.22
C GLU A 227 12.03 5.40 2.94
N ILE A 228 12.50 6.53 2.41
CA ILE A 228 13.54 7.36 3.06
C ILE A 228 13.07 7.81 4.44
N TRP A 229 11.83 8.27 4.57
CA TRP A 229 11.29 8.71 5.86
C TRP A 229 11.21 7.56 6.87
N ILE A 230 10.66 6.40 6.48
CA ILE A 230 10.57 5.22 7.35
C ILE A 230 11.97 4.80 7.84
N ARG A 231 12.94 4.72 6.94
CA ARG A 231 14.34 4.40 7.29
C ARG A 231 14.95 5.40 8.26
N SER A 232 14.58 6.68 8.15
CA SER A 232 15.09 7.74 9.03
C SER A 232 14.63 7.61 10.49
N LEU A 233 13.59 6.83 10.75
CA LEU A 233 13.10 6.55 12.11
C LEU A 233 13.89 5.44 12.82
N GLN A 234 14.85 4.77 12.14
CA GLN A 234 15.65 3.73 12.76
C GLN A 234 16.64 4.32 13.76
N ASP A 235 16.55 3.87 15.01
CA ASP A 235 17.42 4.28 16.11
C ASP A 235 18.72 3.44 16.15
N LYS A 236 19.64 3.81 17.03
CA LYS A 236 20.96 3.18 17.19
C LYS A 236 20.88 1.69 17.57
N ASP A 237 19.84 1.30 18.29
CA ASP A 237 19.59 -0.09 18.68
C ASP A 237 18.90 -0.93 17.58
N GLY A 238 18.69 -0.35 16.40
CA GLY A 238 18.06 -1.01 15.26
C GLY A 238 16.54 -0.96 15.24
N GLY A 239 15.89 -0.63 16.35
CA GLY A 239 14.43 -0.47 16.41
C GLY A 239 13.97 0.86 15.82
N LEU A 240 12.68 0.94 15.46
CA LEU A 240 12.08 2.15 14.89
C LEU A 240 11.32 2.93 15.94
N TRP A 241 11.52 4.26 15.95
CA TRP A 241 10.57 5.14 16.63
C TRP A 241 9.18 4.96 16.01
N GLY A 242 8.14 4.99 16.86
CA GLY A 242 6.75 4.80 16.43
C GLY A 242 6.24 5.90 15.49
N GLY A 243 7.04 6.94 15.30
CA GLY A 243 6.73 8.09 14.44
C GLY A 243 7.03 9.42 15.15
N ILE A 244 6.29 10.46 14.77
CA ILE A 244 6.45 11.83 15.25
C ILE A 244 5.12 12.34 15.83
N THR A 245 5.14 12.89 17.04
CA THR A 245 3.98 13.50 17.69
C THR A 245 3.55 14.81 17.02
N ALA A 246 2.39 15.33 17.39
CA ALA A 246 1.95 16.67 16.98
C ALA A 246 2.93 17.79 17.41
N SER A 247 3.66 17.60 18.51
CA SER A 247 4.69 18.51 19.01
C SER A 247 6.10 18.27 18.43
N ASN A 248 6.23 17.46 17.40
CA ASN A 248 7.48 17.09 16.72
C ASN A 248 8.49 16.32 17.61
N SER A 249 8.03 15.63 18.63
CA SER A 249 8.82 14.66 19.40
C SER A 249 8.64 13.25 18.82
N THR A 250 9.59 12.35 19.08
CA THR A 250 9.46 10.94 18.70
C THR A 250 8.36 10.25 19.51
N ILE A 251 7.66 9.32 18.86
CA ILE A 251 6.72 8.39 19.50
C ILE A 251 7.50 7.15 19.93
N SER A 252 7.19 6.60 21.09
CA SER A 252 7.82 5.38 21.60
C SER A 252 7.77 4.23 20.60
N LYS A 253 8.80 3.40 20.62
CA LYS A 253 8.91 2.22 19.73
C LYS A 253 7.82 1.21 20.06
N ASN A 254 7.05 0.81 19.07
CA ASN A 254 6.07 -0.27 19.12
C ASN A 254 6.41 -1.36 18.10
N THR A 255 6.09 -2.59 18.42
CA THR A 255 6.44 -3.74 17.57
C THR A 255 5.61 -3.79 16.30
N GLU A 256 4.34 -3.40 16.38
CA GLU A 256 3.42 -3.30 15.26
C GLU A 256 4.01 -2.47 14.11
N GLY A 257 4.34 -1.20 14.38
CA GLY A 257 4.94 -0.32 13.37
C GLY A 257 6.31 -0.80 12.85
N MET A 258 7.05 -1.59 13.63
CA MET A 258 8.29 -2.23 13.18
C MET A 258 8.01 -3.37 12.20
N ILE A 259 6.96 -4.17 12.40
CA ILE A 259 6.52 -5.22 11.46
C ILE A 259 6.05 -4.57 10.16
N ASP A 260 5.23 -3.52 10.25
CA ASP A 260 4.74 -2.78 9.09
C ASP A 260 5.88 -2.20 8.25
N ALA A 261 6.84 -1.55 8.90
CA ALA A 261 8.00 -0.98 8.23
C ALA A 261 8.91 -2.04 7.60
N TYR A 262 9.11 -3.18 8.28
CA TYR A 262 9.84 -4.31 7.72
C TYR A 262 9.18 -4.85 6.46
N CYS A 263 7.84 -4.89 6.47
CA CYS A 263 7.04 -5.30 5.31
C CYS A 263 7.11 -4.27 4.18
N ALA A 264 6.96 -2.99 4.48
CA ALA A 264 6.82 -1.91 3.52
C ALA A 264 8.11 -1.61 2.74
N VAL A 265 9.25 -1.62 3.42
CA VAL A 265 10.56 -1.35 2.81
C VAL A 265 11.00 -2.57 2.01
N GLN A 266 11.24 -2.39 0.70
CA GLN A 266 11.56 -3.49 -0.18
C GLN A 266 13.00 -4.00 -0.03
N GLY A 267 13.20 -5.29 -0.29
CA GLY A 267 14.48 -5.97 -0.26
C GLY A 267 14.91 -6.39 1.14
N TYR A 268 16.21 -6.75 1.27
CA TYR A 268 16.86 -7.10 2.53
C TYR A 268 18.25 -6.45 2.57
N ASP A 269 18.44 -5.54 3.51
CA ASP A 269 19.68 -4.78 3.69
C ASP A 269 19.97 -4.51 5.19
N ASP A 270 20.90 -3.61 5.48
CA ASP A 270 21.28 -3.24 6.86
C ASP A 270 20.11 -2.72 7.70
N PHE A 271 19.12 -2.07 7.10
CA PHE A 271 17.92 -1.64 7.80
C PHE A 271 17.14 -2.84 8.34
N HIS A 272 16.85 -3.82 7.50
CA HIS A 272 16.12 -5.03 7.86
C HIS A 272 16.88 -5.87 8.87
N LYS A 273 18.21 -6.05 8.65
CA LYS A 273 19.08 -6.79 9.55
C LYS A 273 19.09 -6.22 10.96
N LYS A 274 19.26 -4.91 11.10
CA LYS A 274 19.24 -4.22 12.39
C LYS A 274 17.88 -4.31 13.07
N LEU A 275 16.80 -4.20 12.28
CA LEU A 275 15.43 -4.31 12.79
C LEU A 275 15.13 -5.73 13.31
N LEU A 276 15.51 -6.77 12.57
CA LEU A 276 15.41 -8.16 13.06
C LEU A 276 16.23 -8.40 14.33
N ALA A 277 17.44 -7.88 14.40
CA ALA A 277 18.27 -7.97 15.61
C ALA A 277 17.58 -7.30 16.80
N HIS A 278 17.01 -6.10 16.60
CA HIS A 278 16.23 -5.42 17.64
C HIS A 278 15.00 -6.22 18.08
N LEU A 279 14.23 -6.78 17.15
CA LEU A 279 13.08 -7.61 17.46
C LEU A 279 13.48 -8.84 18.29
N LYS A 280 14.58 -9.50 17.90
CA LYS A 280 15.13 -10.64 18.62
C LYS A 280 15.53 -10.29 20.05
N GLU A 281 16.26 -9.21 20.23
CA GLU A 281 16.90 -8.85 21.50
C GLU A 281 15.96 -8.13 22.47
N ASN A 282 14.99 -7.36 21.94
CA ASN A 282 14.18 -6.42 22.72
C ASN A 282 12.68 -6.68 22.66
N ARG A 283 12.20 -7.54 21.76
CA ARG A 283 10.77 -7.78 21.55
C ARG A 283 10.36 -9.24 21.60
N TYR A 284 11.25 -10.18 21.31
CA TYR A 284 10.91 -11.59 21.32
C TYR A 284 11.10 -12.19 22.72
N ASN A 285 9.99 -12.64 23.31
CA ASN A 285 10.01 -13.43 24.54
C ASN A 285 10.14 -14.90 24.17
N SER A 286 11.33 -15.48 24.34
CA SER A 286 11.61 -16.88 23.99
C SER A 286 10.88 -17.89 24.90
N THR A 287 10.49 -17.51 26.10
CA THR A 287 9.72 -18.37 27.03
C THR A 287 8.28 -18.55 26.52
N ASP A 288 7.65 -17.45 26.13
CA ASP A 288 6.29 -17.46 25.61
C ASP A 288 6.26 -17.78 24.11
N GLY A 289 7.38 -17.55 23.40
CA GLY A 289 7.50 -17.66 21.95
C GLY A 289 6.64 -16.63 21.23
N LEU A 290 6.55 -15.41 21.75
CA LEU A 290 5.70 -14.33 21.29
C LEU A 290 6.49 -13.02 21.17
N LEU A 291 6.01 -12.12 20.30
CA LEU A 291 6.50 -10.75 20.21
C LEU A 291 5.78 -9.86 21.22
N VAL A 292 6.55 -9.14 22.01
CA VAL A 292 6.07 -8.12 22.93
C VAL A 292 5.74 -6.85 22.16
N SER A 293 4.53 -6.34 22.29
CA SER A 293 4.07 -5.11 21.60
C SER A 293 4.66 -3.86 22.25
N TRP A 294 4.40 -3.70 23.55
CA TRP A 294 4.78 -2.55 24.36
C TRP A 294 5.44 -3.02 25.65
N PRO A 295 6.77 -3.14 25.70
CA PRO A 295 7.46 -3.62 26.89
C PRO A 295 7.12 -2.81 28.13
N GLY A 296 6.75 -3.53 29.20
CA GLY A 296 6.40 -2.92 30.48
C GLY A 296 5.01 -2.24 30.51
N ASN A 297 4.20 -2.43 29.46
CA ASN A 297 2.81 -2.01 29.43
C ASN A 297 1.91 -3.16 29.88
N TYR A 298 0.69 -2.83 30.39
CA TYR A 298 -0.34 -3.80 30.72
C TYR A 298 -0.71 -4.68 29.49
N TYR A 299 -0.63 -4.10 28.28
CA TYR A 299 -0.84 -4.80 27.00
C TYR A 299 0.49 -5.21 26.39
N GLU A 300 1.15 -6.12 27.07
CA GLU A 300 2.44 -6.62 26.64
C GLU A 300 2.33 -7.36 25.30
N TYR A 301 1.22 -8.05 25.06
CA TYR A 301 0.95 -8.78 23.82
C TYR A 301 -0.30 -8.26 23.12
N ALA A 302 -0.24 -8.16 21.78
CA ALA A 302 -1.33 -7.77 20.90
C ALA A 302 -1.46 -8.76 19.74
N LEU A 303 -2.70 -8.99 19.29
CA LEU A 303 -3.04 -9.97 18.27
C LEU A 303 -2.30 -9.71 16.94
N ASP A 304 -2.27 -8.45 16.49
CA ASP A 304 -1.72 -8.01 15.20
C ASP A 304 -0.23 -8.34 15.04
N ASN A 305 0.56 -8.27 16.10
CA ASN A 305 1.97 -8.68 16.05
C ASN A 305 2.17 -10.14 15.63
N HIS A 306 1.18 -10.98 15.87
CA HIS A 306 1.24 -12.41 15.56
C HIS A 306 0.69 -12.69 14.16
N SER A 307 -0.45 -12.13 13.79
CA SER A 307 -1.06 -12.27 12.46
C SER A 307 -0.19 -11.61 11.39
N TRP A 308 0.19 -10.34 11.58
CA TRP A 308 1.06 -9.62 10.64
C TRP A 308 2.49 -10.15 10.66
N GLY A 309 3.02 -10.50 11.83
CA GLY A 309 4.33 -11.13 11.93
C GLY A 309 4.40 -12.41 11.10
N TYR A 310 3.37 -13.25 11.17
CA TYR A 310 3.29 -14.48 10.36
C TYR A 310 3.18 -14.19 8.86
N CYS A 311 2.47 -13.15 8.49
CA CYS A 311 2.39 -12.71 7.10
C CYS A 311 3.68 -12.04 6.59
N THR A 312 4.50 -11.49 7.47
CA THR A 312 5.68 -10.69 7.13
C THR A 312 6.98 -11.48 7.15
N PHE A 313 7.25 -12.24 8.22
CA PHE A 313 8.54 -12.93 8.40
C PHE A 313 8.53 -14.32 7.78
N GLU A 314 9.58 -14.66 7.02
CA GLU A 314 9.68 -15.93 6.27
C GLU A 314 9.73 -17.17 7.18
N ASP A 315 10.35 -17.05 8.35
CA ASP A 315 10.60 -18.13 9.30
C ASP A 315 9.80 -18.01 10.61
N PHE A 316 8.78 -17.15 10.65
CA PHE A 316 7.94 -17.00 11.83
C PHE A 316 7.18 -18.29 12.09
N PRO A 317 7.31 -18.92 13.27
CA PRO A 317 6.83 -20.28 13.48
C PRO A 317 5.30 -20.35 13.48
N LYS A 318 4.74 -21.38 12.82
CA LYS A 318 3.29 -21.62 12.76
C LYS A 318 2.65 -21.76 14.15
N THR A 319 3.41 -22.22 15.14
CA THR A 319 2.96 -22.34 16.55
C THR A 319 2.50 -21.01 17.14
N VAL A 320 2.97 -19.88 16.62
CA VAL A 320 2.48 -18.55 17.02
C VAL A 320 0.99 -18.40 16.78
N LEU A 321 0.47 -18.93 15.66
CA LEU A 321 -0.96 -18.89 15.34
C LEU A 321 -1.80 -19.77 16.28
N GLU A 322 -1.22 -20.78 16.92
CA GLU A 322 -1.90 -21.59 17.93
C GLU A 322 -2.01 -20.83 19.26
N LYS A 323 -0.99 -20.04 19.59
CA LYS A 323 -0.96 -19.20 20.79
C LYS A 323 -1.95 -18.05 20.75
N THR A 324 -2.39 -17.62 19.56
CA THR A 324 -3.44 -16.59 19.42
C THR A 324 -4.78 -17.01 20.02
N THR A 325 -4.98 -18.28 20.41
CA THR A 325 -6.16 -18.71 21.16
C THR A 325 -6.35 -17.96 22.48
N MET A 326 -5.28 -17.34 23.00
CA MET A 326 -5.36 -16.44 24.15
C MET A 326 -6.25 -15.21 23.91
N TYR A 327 -6.47 -14.82 22.65
CA TYR A 327 -7.34 -13.72 22.23
C TYR A 327 -8.73 -14.19 21.79
N ALA A 328 -8.93 -15.52 21.65
CA ALA A 328 -10.18 -16.07 21.14
C ALA A 328 -11.35 -15.75 22.09
N ASN A 329 -12.45 -15.30 21.52
CA ASN A 329 -13.60 -14.83 22.26
C ASN A 329 -14.90 -15.10 21.49
N THR A 330 -16.02 -15.13 22.22
CA THR A 330 -17.37 -15.23 21.64
C THR A 330 -18.25 -14.15 22.26
N GLN A 331 -18.80 -13.30 21.41
CA GLN A 331 -19.61 -12.15 21.83
C GLN A 331 -20.93 -12.10 21.05
N ARG A 332 -21.93 -11.45 21.65
CA ARG A 332 -23.16 -11.12 20.95
C ARG A 332 -23.02 -9.79 20.23
N ALA A 333 -23.24 -9.79 18.94
CA ALA A 333 -23.14 -8.60 18.13
C ALA A 333 -24.28 -7.61 18.40
N THR A 334 -23.95 -6.34 18.62
CA THR A 334 -24.95 -5.27 18.84
C THR A 334 -25.77 -5.03 17.57
N ALA A 335 -25.12 -5.05 16.41
CA ALA A 335 -25.75 -4.68 15.14
C ALA A 335 -26.97 -5.55 14.75
N ASN A 336 -26.91 -6.85 15.04
CA ASN A 336 -27.96 -7.79 14.61
C ASN A 336 -28.28 -8.92 15.58
N GLY A 337 -27.65 -8.93 16.77
CA GLY A 337 -27.88 -9.93 17.81
C GLY A 337 -27.22 -11.30 17.55
N ALA A 338 -26.46 -11.47 16.47
CA ALA A 338 -25.76 -12.73 16.17
C ALA A 338 -24.72 -13.06 17.25
N LEU A 339 -24.55 -14.34 17.54
CA LEU A 339 -23.44 -14.83 18.35
C LEU A 339 -22.28 -15.14 17.41
N ILE A 340 -21.15 -14.44 17.60
CA ILE A 340 -19.96 -14.56 16.77
C ILE A 340 -18.75 -14.93 17.59
N THR A 341 -17.90 -15.77 17.00
CA THR A 341 -16.61 -16.16 17.56
C THR A 341 -15.49 -15.60 16.70
N GLY A 342 -14.50 -14.99 17.34
CA GLY A 342 -13.33 -14.40 16.67
C GLY A 342 -12.26 -14.07 17.68
N PHE A 343 -11.50 -13.02 17.44
CA PHE A 343 -10.38 -12.62 18.26
C PHE A 343 -10.57 -11.21 18.80
N ALA A 344 -10.18 -11.01 20.05
CA ALA A 344 -9.99 -9.69 20.65
C ALA A 344 -8.62 -9.12 20.26
N PRO A 345 -8.39 -7.81 20.32
CA PRO A 345 -7.08 -7.21 20.06
C PRO A 345 -6.05 -7.58 21.12
N ASP A 346 -6.50 -7.83 22.35
CA ASP A 346 -5.71 -8.13 23.53
C ASP A 346 -6.37 -9.21 24.42
N ILE A 347 -5.81 -9.44 25.61
CA ILE A 347 -6.18 -10.53 26.50
C ILE A 347 -7.43 -10.27 27.33
N ASP A 348 -8.01 -9.09 27.35
CA ASP A 348 -9.21 -8.77 28.14
C ASP A 348 -10.49 -9.35 27.51
N LYS A 349 -10.50 -9.59 26.18
CA LYS A 349 -11.55 -10.33 25.47
C LYS A 349 -12.95 -9.73 25.61
N ASP A 350 -13.07 -8.44 25.74
CA ASP A 350 -14.35 -7.77 25.93
C ASP A 350 -15.10 -7.52 24.61
N ILE A 351 -14.42 -7.64 23.46
CA ILE A 351 -14.97 -7.56 22.11
C ILE A 351 -14.51 -8.71 21.22
N VAL A 352 -15.25 -9.01 20.14
CA VAL A 352 -14.70 -9.64 18.95
C VAL A 352 -14.32 -8.51 17.99
N TRP A 353 -13.05 -8.37 17.72
CA TRP A 353 -12.49 -7.38 16.80
C TRP A 353 -12.47 -7.95 15.38
N LEU A 354 -13.32 -7.40 14.50
CA LEU A 354 -13.54 -7.96 13.16
C LEU A 354 -12.32 -7.79 12.26
N GLU A 355 -11.62 -6.67 12.37
CA GLU A 355 -10.36 -6.45 11.66
C GLU A 355 -9.32 -7.52 12.03
N GLY A 356 -9.01 -7.67 13.33
CA GLY A 356 -8.04 -8.68 13.78
C GLY A 356 -8.47 -10.11 13.47
N THR A 357 -9.79 -10.40 13.49
CA THR A 357 -10.30 -11.69 13.05
C THR A 357 -10.03 -11.91 11.56
N GLY A 358 -10.18 -10.89 10.71
CA GLY A 358 -9.83 -10.94 9.29
C GLY A 358 -8.33 -11.09 9.04
N GLN A 359 -7.49 -10.42 9.84
CA GLN A 359 -6.03 -10.61 9.82
C GLN A 359 -5.66 -12.08 10.11
N MET A 360 -6.30 -12.69 11.10
CA MET A 360 -6.09 -14.11 11.42
C MET A 360 -6.56 -15.03 10.30
N VAL A 361 -7.65 -14.70 9.59
CA VAL A 361 -8.08 -15.45 8.39
C VAL A 361 -6.97 -15.49 7.36
N VAL A 362 -6.39 -14.33 7.02
CA VAL A 362 -5.28 -14.23 6.04
C VAL A 362 -4.06 -15.01 6.52
N ALA A 363 -3.70 -14.91 7.81
CA ALA A 363 -2.59 -15.66 8.38
C ALA A 363 -2.82 -17.18 8.33
N TYR A 364 -4.05 -17.66 8.60
CA TYR A 364 -4.40 -19.08 8.43
C TYR A 364 -4.37 -19.54 6.98
N GLN A 365 -4.78 -18.69 6.03
CA GLN A 365 -4.66 -18.99 4.60
C GLN A 365 -3.20 -19.15 4.20
N LYS A 366 -2.31 -18.25 4.63
CA LYS A 366 -0.87 -18.37 4.42
C LYS A 366 -0.29 -19.63 5.06
N ALA A 367 -0.80 -20.02 6.23
CA ALA A 367 -0.41 -21.24 6.93
C ALA A 367 -1.00 -22.52 6.33
N ALA A 368 -1.80 -22.41 5.24
CA ALA A 368 -2.57 -23.50 4.63
C ALA A 368 -3.51 -24.21 5.62
N ASP A 369 -4.02 -23.48 6.63
CA ASP A 369 -5.04 -23.96 7.58
C ASP A 369 -6.44 -23.56 7.06
N SER A 370 -6.90 -24.30 6.06
CA SER A 370 -8.19 -24.04 5.40
C SER A 370 -9.39 -24.20 6.33
N TYR A 371 -9.30 -25.04 7.35
CA TYR A 371 -10.37 -25.22 8.30
C TYR A 371 -10.59 -23.95 9.14
N LYS A 372 -9.53 -23.42 9.75
CA LYS A 372 -9.64 -22.21 10.57
C LYS A 372 -9.99 -20.98 9.73
N SER A 373 -9.35 -20.79 8.56
CA SER A 373 -9.66 -19.65 7.69
C SER A 373 -11.12 -19.64 7.24
N THR A 374 -11.67 -20.79 6.83
CA THR A 374 -13.09 -20.90 6.43
C THR A 374 -14.02 -20.70 7.62
N THR A 375 -13.66 -21.24 8.80
CA THR A 375 -14.47 -21.09 10.02
C THR A 375 -14.60 -19.62 10.41
N TYR A 376 -13.49 -18.88 10.49
CA TYR A 376 -13.54 -17.47 10.91
C TYR A 376 -14.13 -16.56 9.84
N LEU A 377 -13.98 -16.85 8.56
CA LEU A 377 -14.72 -16.17 7.49
C LEU A 377 -16.25 -16.34 7.67
N ALA A 378 -16.69 -17.56 7.99
CA ALA A 378 -18.12 -17.82 8.23
C ALA A 378 -18.62 -17.09 9.49
N GLU A 379 -17.78 -16.96 10.53
CA GLU A 379 -18.12 -16.18 11.72
C GLU A 379 -18.28 -14.68 11.40
N MET A 380 -17.33 -14.11 10.67
CA MET A 380 -17.38 -12.69 10.24
C MET A 380 -18.60 -12.43 9.38
N ARG A 381 -18.95 -13.34 8.47
CA ARG A 381 -20.12 -13.23 7.59
C ARG A 381 -21.43 -13.03 8.35
N LYS A 382 -21.57 -13.58 9.56
CA LYS A 382 -22.76 -13.37 10.39
C LYS A 382 -23.00 -11.91 10.77
N LEU A 383 -21.95 -11.07 10.68
CA LEU A 383 -21.99 -9.66 11.04
C LEU A 383 -21.92 -8.73 9.81
N LEU A 384 -22.09 -9.24 8.61
CA LEU A 384 -22.31 -8.40 7.45
C LEU A 384 -23.62 -7.61 7.62
N ILE A 385 -23.52 -6.28 7.53
CA ILE A 385 -24.64 -5.36 7.64
C ILE A 385 -24.79 -4.56 6.35
N SER A 386 -26.04 -4.25 6.00
CA SER A 386 -26.34 -3.41 4.84
C SER A 386 -26.04 -1.95 5.13
N SER A 387 -25.50 -1.24 4.13
CA SER A 387 -25.37 0.20 4.18
C SER A 387 -26.73 0.87 4.36
N THR A 388 -26.79 1.88 5.20
CA THR A 388 -27.98 2.72 5.37
C THR A 388 -28.05 3.84 4.34
N LEU A 389 -26.95 4.14 3.67
CA LEU A 389 -26.81 5.23 2.71
C LEU A 389 -26.82 4.76 1.25
N TYR A 390 -26.31 3.56 0.98
CA TYR A 390 -26.06 3.08 -0.38
C TYR A 390 -26.73 1.73 -0.63
N PRO A 391 -27.75 1.65 -1.51
CA PRO A 391 -28.38 0.39 -1.87
C PRO A 391 -27.37 -0.62 -2.43
N ASN A 392 -27.60 -1.91 -2.15
CA ASN A 392 -26.77 -3.04 -2.60
C ASN A 392 -25.32 -2.96 -2.12
N SER A 393 -25.07 -2.24 -1.04
CA SER A 393 -23.76 -2.14 -0.41
C SER A 393 -23.81 -2.75 0.98
N VAL A 394 -22.79 -3.51 1.33
CA VAL A 394 -22.64 -4.17 2.64
C VAL A 394 -21.23 -4.01 3.16
N GLY A 395 -21.05 -4.24 4.45
CA GLY A 395 -19.72 -4.30 5.07
C GLY A 395 -19.80 -4.73 6.52
N LEU A 396 -18.70 -4.64 7.22
CA LEU A 396 -18.57 -5.05 8.62
C LEU A 396 -18.37 -3.86 9.53
N PRO A 397 -18.94 -3.87 10.75
CA PRO A 397 -18.56 -2.92 11.79
C PRO A 397 -17.14 -3.25 12.31
N TYR A 398 -16.57 -2.36 13.11
CA TYR A 398 -15.23 -2.55 13.68
C TYR A 398 -15.20 -3.69 14.69
N ALA A 399 -16.23 -3.80 15.53
CA ALA A 399 -16.31 -4.79 16.60
C ALA A 399 -17.73 -5.35 16.78
N SER A 400 -17.84 -6.43 17.52
CA SER A 400 -19.12 -7.05 17.87
C SER A 400 -19.99 -6.17 18.76
N ASN A 401 -19.38 -5.45 19.69
CA ASN A 401 -20.02 -4.66 20.74
C ASN A 401 -19.10 -3.50 21.15
N LEU A 402 -19.62 -2.54 21.89
CA LEU A 402 -18.79 -1.50 22.49
C LEU A 402 -18.03 -2.05 23.69
N GLY A 403 -16.71 -1.94 23.64
CA GLY A 403 -15.77 -2.34 24.65
C GLY A 403 -14.52 -1.49 24.54
N THR A 404 -13.35 -2.11 24.70
CA THR A 404 -12.06 -1.42 24.63
C THR A 404 -11.12 -2.07 23.63
N THR A 405 -10.12 -1.32 23.18
CA THR A 405 -8.94 -1.86 22.51
C THR A 405 -7.73 -1.62 23.38
N TYR A 406 -6.82 -2.58 23.42
CA TYR A 406 -5.61 -2.50 24.27
C TYR A 406 -5.94 -2.02 25.69
N GLY A 407 -7.05 -2.53 26.22
CA GLY A 407 -7.60 -2.51 27.56
C GLY A 407 -8.04 -1.19 28.15
N SER A 408 -7.73 -0.09 27.60
CA SER A 408 -8.13 1.22 28.17
C SER A 408 -8.78 2.17 27.17
N SER A 409 -8.56 1.94 25.89
CA SER A 409 -9.10 2.80 24.83
C SER A 409 -10.51 2.35 24.47
N GLN A 410 -11.50 3.01 25.06
CA GLN A 410 -12.89 2.76 24.71
C GLN A 410 -13.16 3.02 23.24
N LEU A 411 -13.91 2.13 22.60
CA LEU A 411 -14.33 2.28 21.22
C LEU A 411 -15.26 3.50 21.05
N TRP A 412 -15.17 4.10 19.88
CA TRP A 412 -16.03 5.23 19.53
C TRP A 412 -17.48 4.78 19.34
N LYS A 413 -18.40 5.71 19.52
CA LYS A 413 -19.83 5.46 19.29
C LYS A 413 -20.08 4.97 17.86
N GLY A 414 -20.73 3.82 17.71
CA GLY A 414 -21.06 3.20 16.45
C GLY A 414 -19.97 2.29 15.88
N ALA A 415 -18.89 2.02 16.62
CA ALA A 415 -17.88 1.05 16.22
C ALA A 415 -18.44 -0.37 16.03
N ASP A 416 -19.56 -0.67 16.69
CA ASP A 416 -20.25 -1.95 16.69
C ASP A 416 -21.51 -2.00 15.78
N THR A 417 -21.84 -0.90 15.11
CA THR A 417 -23.07 -0.78 14.30
C THR A 417 -22.88 -0.10 12.95
N ASN A 418 -21.79 0.62 12.74
CA ASN A 418 -21.50 1.29 11.47
C ASN A 418 -20.47 0.50 10.67
N ILE A 419 -20.69 0.37 9.36
CA ILE A 419 -19.70 -0.22 8.46
C ILE A 419 -18.40 0.59 8.55
N CYS A 420 -17.27 -0.11 8.68
CA CYS A 420 -15.95 0.51 8.70
C CYS A 420 -15.02 -0.08 7.62
N ILE A 421 -14.04 0.71 7.24
CA ILE A 421 -13.06 0.36 6.20
C ILE A 421 -12.23 -0.85 6.61
N SER A 422 -11.61 -0.81 7.80
CA SER A 422 -10.60 -1.81 8.17
C SER A 422 -11.18 -3.23 8.24
N SER A 423 -12.27 -3.44 8.97
CA SER A 423 -12.90 -4.77 9.07
C SER A 423 -13.43 -5.28 7.74
N SER A 424 -14.03 -4.39 6.92
CA SER A 424 -14.54 -4.75 5.60
C SER A 424 -13.41 -5.09 4.63
N ALA A 425 -12.28 -4.39 4.70
CA ALA A 425 -11.08 -4.68 3.90
C ALA A 425 -10.48 -6.04 4.24
N TRP A 426 -10.24 -6.31 5.54
CA TRP A 426 -9.64 -7.58 5.96
C TRP A 426 -10.55 -8.78 5.71
N TYR A 427 -11.87 -8.61 5.82
CA TYR A 427 -12.81 -9.64 5.41
C TYR A 427 -12.72 -9.92 3.90
N LEU A 428 -12.68 -8.87 3.08
CA LEU A 428 -12.54 -9.00 1.64
C LEU A 428 -11.19 -9.64 1.24
N PHE A 429 -10.10 -9.31 1.91
CA PHE A 429 -8.81 -9.98 1.71
C PHE A 429 -8.91 -11.48 1.98
N GLY A 430 -9.59 -11.87 3.05
CA GLY A 430 -9.90 -13.27 3.34
C GLY A 430 -10.75 -13.95 2.26
N LEU A 431 -11.79 -13.28 1.74
CA LEU A 431 -12.62 -13.80 0.64
C LEU A 431 -11.82 -14.01 -0.65
N LEU A 432 -10.89 -13.11 -0.94
CA LEU A 432 -10.06 -13.13 -2.16
C LEU A 432 -8.80 -13.98 -2.00
N ASN A 433 -8.54 -14.55 -0.82
CA ASN A 433 -7.26 -15.19 -0.49
C ASN A 433 -6.07 -14.28 -0.83
N PHE A 434 -6.19 -13.02 -0.47
CA PHE A 434 -5.22 -11.97 -0.74
C PHE A 434 -4.46 -11.59 0.53
N ASP A 435 -3.15 -11.83 0.53
CA ASP A 435 -2.25 -11.38 1.61
C ASP A 435 -1.61 -10.05 1.20
N PRO A 436 -2.03 -8.91 1.79
CA PRO A 436 -1.49 -7.60 1.44
C PRO A 436 -0.01 -7.45 1.77
N MET A 437 0.53 -8.28 2.67
CA MET A 437 1.91 -8.24 3.10
C MET A 437 2.85 -9.13 2.25
N ALA A 438 2.30 -9.93 1.33
CA ALA A 438 3.08 -10.86 0.50
C ALA A 438 3.63 -10.23 -0.78
N VAL A 439 3.16 -9.05 -1.16
CA VAL A 439 3.32 -8.54 -2.52
C VAL A 439 4.71 -8.02 -2.86
N GLY A 440 5.13 -8.44 -4.05
CA GLY A 440 6.02 -7.69 -4.96
C GLY A 440 7.49 -7.74 -4.62
N TYR A 441 7.92 -8.50 -3.60
CA TYR A 441 9.35 -8.59 -3.29
C TYR A 441 9.70 -9.89 -2.58
N SER A 442 10.86 -10.43 -2.93
CA SER A 442 11.52 -11.45 -2.12
C SER A 442 12.39 -10.74 -1.11
N ARG A 443 12.23 -11.05 0.17
CA ARG A 443 13.10 -10.50 1.21
C ARG A 443 14.45 -11.16 1.19
N GLY A 444 14.50 -12.45 0.93
CA GLY A 444 15.74 -13.22 0.88
C GLY A 444 16.53 -13.12 2.17
N THR A 445 15.85 -13.21 3.33
CA THR A 445 16.50 -13.14 4.64
C THR A 445 17.56 -14.24 4.76
N PRO A 446 18.86 -13.91 4.97
CA PRO A 446 19.90 -14.90 5.16
C PRO A 446 19.63 -15.79 6.39
N ASP A 447 19.95 -17.06 6.30
CA ASP A 447 19.71 -18.02 7.39
C ASP A 447 20.36 -17.61 8.72
N VAL A 448 21.48 -16.91 8.69
CA VAL A 448 22.17 -16.41 9.86
C VAL A 448 21.41 -15.30 10.59
N ASP A 449 20.53 -14.60 9.90
CA ASP A 449 19.71 -13.50 10.44
C ASP A 449 18.31 -13.99 10.87
N LYS A 450 17.92 -15.20 10.46
CA LYS A 450 16.67 -15.85 10.89
C LYS A 450 16.82 -16.35 12.32
N PHE A 451 15.95 -15.94 13.20
CA PHE A 451 16.04 -16.30 14.62
C PHE A 451 14.78 -16.98 15.19
N TRP A 452 13.71 -17.06 14.40
CA TRP A 452 12.46 -17.71 14.78
C TRP A 452 12.53 -19.25 14.67
N LYS A 453 13.54 -19.76 13.96
CA LYS A 453 13.74 -21.21 13.82
C LYS A 453 14.00 -21.86 15.16
N ASP A 454 13.28 -22.93 15.44
CA ASP A 454 13.55 -23.89 16.51
C ASP A 454 14.87 -24.63 16.28
#